data_53f1088751924558c1d324ca81145d93
#
_entry.id   53f1088751924558c1d324ca81145d93
#
_cell.length_a   1.000
_cell.length_b   1.000
_cell.length_c   1.000
_cell.angle_alpha   90.00
_cell.angle_beta   90.00
_cell.angle_gamma   90.00
#
_symmetry.space_group_name_H-M   'P 1'
#
loop_
_entity.id
_entity.type
_entity.pdbx_description
1 polymer ?
#
loop_
_entity_poly.entity_id
_entity_poly.type
_entity_poly.pdbx_seq_one_letter_code
_entity_poly.pdbx_strand_id
1 'polypeptide(L)'
;QMNNIAERARRKGAVVYAPASDARDSGRVIAVVGQKGGIGKTTTSTNLAAAIVAEGGNTVLLIDLDTRFGDVAVMMDVKPDYTVSEIARDATYLDRDAFRSILLRHESGAFVLPAPRDYRSWLNCSTEQLQEMVRFAAGMFDVVILDTPGTFNDVVGAATELADRVVVVTSTDLTSLKNTSLLIEHLGLKGRSASEVVVTLIHGHDVAGAPSKADVEYAISHPVDYEVPFDRNVRKASQ
;
A
#
# COMPACT_ATOMS: atom_id res chain seq x y z
N GLN A 1 -17.96 -24.29 3.73
CA GLN A 1 -17.72 -22.95 3.09
C GLN A 1 -16.25 -22.74 2.69
N MET A 2 -15.28 -23.39 3.35
CA MET A 2 -13.82 -23.23 3.08
C MET A 2 -13.36 -23.70 1.69
N ASN A 3 -14.04 -24.66 1.06
CA ASN A 3 -13.67 -25.16 -0.29
C ASN A 3 -14.07 -24.22 -1.45
N ASN A 4 -14.78 -23.13 -1.20
CA ASN A 4 -15.45 -22.38 -2.26
C ASN A 4 -14.51 -21.39 -3.00
N ILE A 5 -13.51 -20.81 -2.31
CA ILE A 5 -12.57 -19.85 -2.91
C ILE A 5 -11.57 -20.57 -3.80
N ALA A 6 -10.92 -21.61 -3.29
CA ALA A 6 -9.96 -22.41 -4.06
C ALA A 6 -10.59 -23.11 -5.27
N GLU A 7 -11.83 -23.62 -5.15
CA GLU A 7 -12.57 -24.22 -6.27
C GLU A 7 -13.01 -23.19 -7.33
N ARG A 8 -13.45 -22.00 -6.92
CA ARG A 8 -13.79 -20.91 -7.84
C ARG A 8 -12.56 -20.35 -8.55
N ALA A 9 -11.43 -20.27 -7.86
CA ALA A 9 -10.15 -19.85 -8.43
C ALA A 9 -9.72 -20.76 -9.58
N ARG A 10 -9.77 -22.08 -9.39
CA ARG A 10 -9.40 -23.07 -10.41
C ARG A 10 -10.27 -23.04 -11.67
N ARG A 11 -11.51 -22.55 -11.59
CA ARG A 11 -12.44 -22.43 -12.74
C ARG A 11 -12.16 -21.23 -13.65
N LYS A 12 -11.37 -20.23 -13.21
CA LYS A 12 -11.07 -19.00 -14.01
C LYS A 12 -9.89 -19.15 -15.00
N GLY A 13 -9.30 -20.31 -15.16
CA GLY A 13 -8.27 -20.60 -16.18
C GLY A 13 -6.94 -19.93 -15.91
N ALA A 14 -5.92 -20.71 -15.55
CA ALA A 14 -4.58 -20.22 -15.25
C ALA A 14 -3.91 -19.63 -16.50
N VAL A 15 -3.53 -18.35 -16.43
CA VAL A 15 -2.60 -17.73 -17.39
C VAL A 15 -1.20 -18.15 -16.96
N VAL A 16 -0.48 -18.86 -17.84
CA VAL A 16 0.90 -19.27 -17.59
C VAL A 16 1.81 -18.05 -17.63
N TYR A 17 2.40 -17.69 -16.50
CA TYR A 17 3.44 -16.66 -16.42
C TYR A 17 4.81 -17.32 -16.31
N ALA A 18 5.81 -16.74 -16.97
CA ALA A 18 7.20 -17.14 -16.82
C ALA A 18 7.67 -16.91 -15.37
N PRO A 19 8.50 -17.79 -14.80
CA PRO A 19 9.04 -17.57 -13.45
C PRO A 19 9.93 -16.34 -13.44
N ALA A 20 9.79 -15.51 -12.39
CA ALA A 20 10.69 -14.41 -12.12
C ALA A 20 12.12 -14.93 -11.92
N SER A 21 13.09 -14.24 -12.53
CA SER A 21 14.51 -14.60 -12.50
C SER A 21 15.16 -14.19 -11.20
N ASP A 22 15.85 -15.15 -10.61
CA ASP A 22 16.97 -15.10 -9.66
C ASP A 22 17.11 -14.07 -8.52
N ALA A 23 17.31 -14.66 -7.34
CA ALA A 23 18.19 -14.24 -6.26
C ALA A 23 17.64 -13.35 -5.11
N ARG A 24 16.33 -13.39 -4.81
CA ARG A 24 15.83 -13.08 -3.46
C ARG A 24 14.78 -14.10 -3.06
N ASP A 25 14.85 -14.61 -1.85
CA ASP A 25 13.85 -15.56 -1.33
C ASP A 25 12.46 -14.92 -1.15
N SER A 26 12.35 -13.58 -1.20
CA SER A 26 11.08 -12.83 -1.15
C SER A 26 11.19 -11.49 -1.87
N GLY A 27 10.05 -11.00 -2.42
CA GLY A 27 9.92 -9.66 -2.99
C GLY A 27 9.97 -8.56 -1.93
N ARG A 28 10.11 -7.30 -2.37
CA ARG A 28 10.16 -6.13 -1.50
C ARG A 28 8.78 -5.72 -1.05
N VAL A 29 8.61 -5.45 0.24
CA VAL A 29 7.39 -4.88 0.83
C VAL A 29 7.59 -3.39 1.07
N ILE A 30 6.67 -2.57 0.56
CA ILE A 30 6.66 -1.11 0.73
C ILE A 30 5.35 -0.72 1.43
N ALA A 31 5.43 -0.12 2.61
CA ALA A 31 4.24 0.43 3.28
C ALA A 31 4.13 1.94 2.98
N VAL A 32 2.99 2.38 2.46
CA VAL A 32 2.67 3.79 2.27
C VAL A 32 1.82 4.27 3.43
N VAL A 33 2.36 5.16 4.24
CA VAL A 33 1.77 5.62 5.50
C VAL A 33 1.64 7.13 5.55
N GLY A 34 0.76 7.64 6.39
CA GLY A 34 0.60 9.08 6.65
C GLY A 34 -0.53 9.30 7.63
N GLN A 35 -0.34 10.18 8.61
CA GLN A 35 -1.21 10.33 9.78
C GLN A 35 -2.31 11.38 9.55
N LYS A 36 -2.86 11.43 8.33
CA LYS A 36 -3.98 12.31 8.00
C LYS A 36 -4.79 11.73 6.83
N GLY A 37 -6.13 11.81 6.91
CA GLY A 37 -7.02 11.49 5.78
C GLY A 37 -6.84 12.51 4.65
N GLY A 38 -6.96 12.06 3.39
CA GLY A 38 -6.87 12.93 2.21
C GLY A 38 -5.49 13.50 1.89
N ILE A 39 -4.42 13.02 2.52
CA ILE A 39 -3.04 13.52 2.31
C ILE A 39 -2.40 13.00 1.00
N GLY A 40 -3.04 12.05 0.32
CA GLY A 40 -2.54 11.48 -0.94
C GLY A 40 -1.88 10.11 -0.82
N LYS A 41 -2.06 9.37 0.29
CA LYS A 41 -1.51 8.00 0.45
C LYS A 41 -1.94 7.08 -0.68
N THR A 42 -3.24 6.86 -0.86
CA THR A 42 -3.80 5.99 -1.88
C THR A 42 -3.40 6.44 -3.29
N THR A 43 -3.37 7.77 -3.53
CA THR A 43 -2.85 8.32 -4.78
C THR A 43 -1.38 7.95 -4.99
N THR A 44 -0.55 8.05 -3.94
CA THR A 44 0.86 7.65 -4.00
C THR A 44 0.98 6.15 -4.25
N SER A 45 0.23 5.31 -3.53
CA SER A 45 0.27 3.85 -3.63
C SER A 45 -0.11 3.36 -5.04
N THR A 46 -1.20 3.87 -5.61
CA THR A 46 -1.69 3.49 -6.95
C THR A 46 -0.74 3.93 -8.05
N ASN A 47 -0.23 5.17 -7.98
CA ASN A 47 0.73 5.68 -8.96
C ASN A 47 2.09 4.98 -8.85
N LEU A 48 2.56 4.69 -7.63
CA LEU A 48 3.80 3.94 -7.42
C LEU A 48 3.70 2.53 -8.01
N ALA A 49 2.57 1.84 -7.80
CA ALA A 49 2.33 0.53 -8.38
C ALA A 49 2.37 0.57 -9.91
N ALA A 50 1.67 1.52 -10.53
CA ALA A 50 1.66 1.69 -11.97
C ALA A 50 3.05 2.05 -12.53
N ALA A 51 3.79 2.94 -11.86
CA ALA A 51 5.12 3.37 -12.28
C ALA A 51 6.13 2.22 -12.25
N ILE A 52 6.16 1.42 -11.17
CA ILE A 52 7.08 0.27 -11.07
C ILE A 52 6.81 -0.76 -12.17
N VAL A 53 5.53 -1.01 -12.50
CA VAL A 53 5.20 -1.90 -13.63
C VAL A 53 5.64 -1.30 -14.96
N ALA A 54 5.47 0.01 -15.15
CA ALA A 54 5.84 0.71 -16.39
C ALA A 54 7.36 0.73 -16.62
N GLU A 55 8.16 0.74 -15.57
CA GLU A 55 9.63 0.61 -15.65
C GLU A 55 10.07 -0.77 -16.17
N GLY A 56 9.19 -1.78 -16.05
CA GLY A 56 9.39 -3.13 -16.55
C GLY A 56 10.19 -4.05 -15.60
N GLY A 57 10.03 -5.36 -15.81
CA GLY A 57 10.81 -6.38 -15.11
C GLY A 57 10.28 -6.78 -13.72
N ASN A 58 9.31 -6.05 -13.14
CA ASN A 58 8.76 -6.36 -11.83
C ASN A 58 7.27 -6.74 -11.90
N THR A 59 6.89 -7.77 -11.16
CA THR A 59 5.50 -8.07 -10.82
C THR A 59 5.13 -7.32 -9.55
N VAL A 60 4.04 -6.54 -9.60
CA VAL A 60 3.62 -5.67 -8.50
C VAL A 60 2.24 -6.07 -7.99
N LEU A 61 2.09 -6.21 -6.68
CA LEU A 61 0.81 -6.34 -6.00
C LEU A 61 0.58 -5.12 -5.10
N LEU A 62 -0.53 -4.43 -5.31
CA LEU A 62 -1.03 -3.38 -4.42
C LEU A 62 -2.14 -3.95 -3.52
N ILE A 63 -1.96 -3.84 -2.20
CA ILE A 63 -2.90 -4.30 -1.18
C ILE A 63 -3.47 -3.08 -0.45
N ASP A 64 -4.80 -2.96 -0.45
CA ASP A 64 -5.50 -1.91 0.30
C ASP A 64 -5.80 -2.37 1.73
N LEU A 65 -5.11 -1.79 2.68
CA LEU A 65 -5.26 -2.07 4.11
C LEU A 65 -6.15 -1.05 4.85
N ASP A 66 -6.75 -0.07 4.14
CA ASP A 66 -7.77 0.78 4.75
C ASP A 66 -9.10 0.03 4.85
N THR A 67 -9.21 -0.73 5.92
CA THR A 67 -10.33 -1.66 6.17
C THR A 67 -11.67 -0.98 6.40
N ARG A 68 -11.72 0.36 6.43
CA ARG A 68 -12.95 1.14 6.64
C ARG A 68 -13.38 1.92 5.41
N PHE A 69 -12.44 2.54 4.73
CA PHE A 69 -12.69 3.50 3.65
C PHE A 69 -11.65 3.35 2.55
N GLY A 70 -11.33 2.10 2.17
CA GLY A 70 -10.35 1.81 1.14
C GLY A 70 -10.82 2.26 -0.24
N ASP A 71 -10.01 3.06 -0.90
CA ASP A 71 -10.33 3.71 -2.18
C ASP A 71 -9.53 3.16 -3.37
N VAL A 72 -8.61 2.19 -3.14
CA VAL A 72 -7.77 1.64 -4.22
C VAL A 72 -8.60 1.07 -5.35
N ALA A 73 -9.67 0.32 -5.05
CA ALA A 73 -10.54 -0.27 -6.06
C ALA A 73 -11.21 0.80 -6.95
N VAL A 74 -11.66 1.90 -6.34
CA VAL A 74 -12.29 3.02 -7.04
C VAL A 74 -11.26 3.77 -7.87
N MET A 75 -10.09 4.07 -7.32
CA MET A 75 -9.03 4.81 -8.01
C MET A 75 -8.41 4.04 -9.18
N MET A 76 -8.45 2.72 -9.14
CA MET A 76 -7.94 1.84 -10.19
C MET A 76 -9.04 1.25 -11.08
N ASP A 77 -10.28 1.73 -10.96
CA ASP A 77 -11.46 1.26 -11.72
C ASP A 77 -11.56 -0.27 -11.80
N VAL A 78 -11.37 -0.94 -10.65
CA VAL A 78 -11.47 -2.40 -10.57
C VAL A 78 -12.66 -2.81 -9.70
N LYS A 79 -13.33 -3.91 -10.08
CA LYS A 79 -14.49 -4.45 -9.34
C LYS A 79 -14.09 -5.70 -8.58
N PRO A 80 -14.05 -5.65 -7.23
CA PRO A 80 -13.61 -6.78 -6.45
C PRO A 80 -14.64 -7.92 -6.39
N ASP A 81 -14.19 -9.14 -6.66
CA ASP A 81 -14.90 -10.37 -6.29
C ASP A 81 -14.46 -10.81 -4.88
N TYR A 82 -13.19 -10.63 -4.57
CA TYR A 82 -12.54 -10.95 -3.28
C TYR A 82 -11.82 -9.73 -2.73
N THR A 83 -11.69 -9.66 -1.42
CA THR A 83 -11.06 -8.56 -0.69
C THR A 83 -10.03 -9.06 0.31
N VAL A 84 -9.26 -8.15 0.89
CA VAL A 84 -8.23 -8.46 1.91
C VAL A 84 -8.79 -9.34 3.02
N SER A 85 -10.03 -9.11 3.48
CA SER A 85 -10.58 -9.84 4.63
C SER A 85 -10.85 -11.32 4.35
N GLU A 86 -11.33 -11.66 3.15
CA GLU A 86 -11.54 -13.06 2.78
C GLU A 86 -10.20 -13.76 2.58
N ILE A 87 -9.27 -13.09 1.90
CA ILE A 87 -7.97 -13.67 1.58
C ILE A 87 -7.11 -13.87 2.84
N ALA A 88 -7.06 -12.88 3.73
CA ALA A 88 -6.27 -12.99 4.95
C ALA A 88 -6.73 -14.14 5.87
N ARG A 89 -8.05 -14.39 5.94
CA ARG A 89 -8.58 -15.53 6.71
C ARG A 89 -8.22 -16.89 6.13
N ASP A 90 -8.12 -16.96 4.81
CA ASP A 90 -7.92 -18.22 4.08
C ASP A 90 -6.49 -18.38 3.53
N ALA A 91 -5.58 -17.45 3.82
CA ALA A 91 -4.22 -17.36 3.24
C ALA A 91 -3.41 -18.65 3.43
N THR A 92 -3.51 -19.30 4.58
CA THR A 92 -2.85 -20.58 4.89
C THR A 92 -3.32 -21.75 4.04
N TYR A 93 -4.48 -21.66 3.41
CA TYR A 93 -5.09 -22.73 2.61
C TYR A 93 -5.04 -22.48 1.10
N LEU A 94 -4.55 -21.29 0.68
CA LEU A 94 -4.45 -20.94 -0.73
C LEU A 94 -3.08 -21.39 -1.27
N ASP A 95 -3.09 -22.15 -2.38
CA ASP A 95 -1.90 -22.31 -3.17
C ASP A 95 -1.62 -21.04 -4.02
N ARG A 96 -0.40 -20.95 -4.58
CA ARG A 96 0.06 -19.77 -5.35
C ARG A 96 -0.84 -19.45 -6.54
N ASP A 97 -1.29 -20.48 -7.26
CA ASP A 97 -2.12 -20.31 -8.46
C ASP A 97 -3.52 -19.84 -8.07
N ALA A 98 -4.11 -20.42 -7.02
CA ALA A 98 -5.38 -19.99 -6.46
C ALA A 98 -5.32 -18.54 -5.98
N PHE A 99 -4.28 -18.15 -5.22
CA PHE A 99 -4.10 -16.77 -4.77
C PHE A 99 -4.02 -15.82 -5.97
N ARG A 100 -3.19 -16.11 -6.96
CA ARG A 100 -3.00 -15.25 -8.12
C ARG A 100 -4.27 -15.10 -8.96
N SER A 101 -5.07 -16.16 -9.09
CA SER A 101 -6.29 -16.18 -9.91
C SER A 101 -7.44 -15.31 -9.35
N ILE A 102 -7.42 -15.02 -8.06
CA ILE A 102 -8.44 -14.20 -7.37
C ILE A 102 -8.05 -12.72 -7.28
N LEU A 103 -6.80 -12.37 -7.57
CA LEU A 103 -6.35 -10.98 -7.62
C LEU A 103 -6.91 -10.28 -8.85
N LEU A 104 -7.22 -9.00 -8.70
CA LEU A 104 -7.61 -8.16 -9.82
C LEU A 104 -6.36 -7.72 -10.58
N ARG A 105 -6.50 -7.50 -11.88
CA ARG A 105 -5.44 -6.95 -12.72
C ARG A 105 -5.91 -5.61 -13.30
N HIS A 106 -5.18 -4.55 -12.95
CA HIS A 106 -5.39 -3.22 -13.51
C HIS A 106 -4.76 -3.12 -14.91
N GLU A 107 -5.23 -2.17 -15.73
CA GLU A 107 -4.71 -1.94 -17.11
C GLU A 107 -3.21 -1.61 -17.14
N SER A 108 -2.64 -0.99 -16.08
CA SER A 108 -1.19 -0.81 -15.94
C SER A 108 -0.40 -2.11 -15.84
N GLY A 109 -1.07 -3.23 -15.61
CA GLY A 109 -0.46 -4.54 -15.35
C GLY A 109 -0.24 -4.86 -13.88
N ALA A 110 -0.44 -3.91 -12.96
CA ALA A 110 -0.38 -4.16 -11.52
C ALA A 110 -1.51 -5.11 -11.08
N PHE A 111 -1.21 -5.98 -10.12
CA PHE A 111 -2.22 -6.76 -9.41
C PHE A 111 -2.74 -5.96 -8.24
N VAL A 112 -4.01 -6.14 -7.90
CA VAL A 112 -4.70 -5.40 -6.85
C VAL A 112 -5.47 -6.35 -5.95
N LEU A 113 -5.28 -6.21 -4.64
CA LEU A 113 -6.10 -6.82 -3.61
C LEU A 113 -6.79 -5.68 -2.82
N PRO A 114 -8.08 -5.44 -3.07
CA PRO A 114 -8.79 -4.29 -2.52
C PRO A 114 -9.22 -4.48 -1.07
N ALA A 115 -9.54 -3.37 -0.41
CA ALA A 115 -10.10 -3.32 0.94
C ALA A 115 -11.41 -4.10 1.06
N PRO A 116 -11.81 -4.51 2.28
CA PRO A 116 -13.10 -5.12 2.54
C PRO A 116 -14.27 -4.24 2.06
N ARG A 117 -15.33 -4.88 1.58
CA ARG A 117 -16.54 -4.16 1.13
C ARG A 117 -17.30 -3.49 2.27
N ASP A 118 -17.14 -4.01 3.47
CA ASP A 118 -17.75 -3.48 4.69
C ASP A 118 -16.87 -3.77 5.91
N TYR A 119 -17.01 -2.94 6.93
CA TYR A 119 -16.22 -3.04 8.15
C TYR A 119 -16.43 -4.36 8.91
N ARG A 120 -17.61 -4.99 8.79
CA ARG A 120 -17.92 -6.25 9.51
C ARG A 120 -17.08 -7.40 8.98
N SER A 121 -16.79 -7.41 7.68
CA SER A 121 -15.93 -8.41 7.05
C SER A 121 -14.54 -8.43 7.66
N TRP A 122 -14.04 -7.26 8.12
CA TRP A 122 -12.73 -7.12 8.73
C TRP A 122 -12.69 -7.58 10.20
N LEU A 123 -13.81 -7.50 10.96
CA LEU A 123 -13.85 -7.81 12.41
C LEU A 123 -13.37 -9.23 12.75
N ASN A 124 -13.37 -10.13 11.79
CA ASN A 124 -12.95 -11.53 11.96
C ASN A 124 -11.55 -11.80 11.37
N CYS A 125 -10.77 -10.76 11.06
CA CYS A 125 -9.42 -10.87 10.55
C CYS A 125 -8.43 -10.37 11.60
N SER A 126 -7.47 -11.18 11.98
CA SER A 126 -6.42 -10.77 12.92
C SER A 126 -5.23 -10.14 12.21
N THR A 127 -4.42 -9.39 12.96
CA THR A 127 -3.19 -8.79 12.45
C THR A 127 -2.19 -9.85 12.00
N GLU A 128 -2.15 -10.99 12.67
CA GLU A 128 -1.29 -12.13 12.34
C GLU A 128 -1.68 -12.74 10.99
N GLN A 129 -2.98 -12.92 10.74
CA GLN A 129 -3.50 -13.40 9.44
C GLN A 129 -3.15 -12.42 8.30
N LEU A 130 -3.24 -11.11 8.57
CA LEU A 130 -2.79 -10.09 7.63
C LEU A 130 -1.29 -10.23 7.35
N GLN A 131 -0.48 -10.38 8.38
CA GLN A 131 0.97 -10.54 8.23
C GLN A 131 1.34 -11.81 7.45
N GLU A 132 0.65 -12.93 7.70
CA GLU A 132 0.84 -14.18 6.96
C GLU A 132 0.51 -14.00 5.48
N MET A 133 -0.61 -13.35 5.17
CA MET A 133 -1.01 -13.04 3.80
C MET A 133 0.02 -12.16 3.08
N VAL A 134 0.53 -11.12 3.74
CA VAL A 134 1.55 -10.23 3.14
C VAL A 134 2.86 -10.97 2.90
N ARG A 135 3.33 -11.82 3.85
CA ARG A 135 4.53 -12.65 3.65
C ARG A 135 4.33 -13.64 2.50
N PHE A 136 3.16 -14.25 2.41
CA PHE A 136 2.83 -15.16 1.31
C PHE A 136 2.86 -14.42 -0.04
N ALA A 137 2.26 -13.23 -0.11
CA ALA A 137 2.29 -12.37 -1.29
C ALA A 137 3.72 -11.95 -1.66
N ALA A 138 4.56 -11.58 -0.69
CA ALA A 138 5.96 -11.24 -0.93
C ALA A 138 6.78 -12.43 -1.49
N GLY A 139 6.39 -13.67 -1.19
CA GLY A 139 6.96 -14.86 -1.83
C GLY A 139 6.52 -15.07 -3.29
N MET A 140 5.63 -14.24 -3.82
CA MET A 140 5.03 -14.41 -5.17
C MET A 140 5.25 -13.22 -6.10
N PHE A 141 5.46 -12.03 -5.56
CA PHE A 141 5.59 -10.77 -6.29
C PHE A 141 6.95 -10.14 -6.00
N ASP A 142 7.52 -9.45 -7.00
CA ASP A 142 8.78 -8.74 -6.84
C ASP A 142 8.62 -7.52 -5.93
N VAL A 143 7.43 -6.89 -5.96
CA VAL A 143 7.09 -5.76 -5.10
C VAL A 143 5.65 -5.91 -4.58
N VAL A 144 5.48 -5.75 -3.27
CA VAL A 144 4.17 -5.66 -2.61
C VAL A 144 4.04 -4.28 -1.98
N ILE A 145 3.04 -3.51 -2.39
CA ILE A 145 2.74 -2.19 -1.86
C ILE A 145 1.55 -2.29 -0.93
N LEU A 146 1.67 -1.75 0.27
CA LEU A 146 0.63 -1.72 1.29
C LEU A 146 0.11 -0.27 1.41
N ASP A 147 -1.11 -0.02 0.92
CA ASP A 147 -1.82 1.24 1.18
C ASP A 147 -2.48 1.19 2.55
N THR A 148 -2.23 2.18 3.41
CA THR A 148 -2.65 2.12 4.82
C THR A 148 -3.67 3.20 5.18
N PRO A 149 -4.49 2.97 6.24
CA PRO A 149 -5.42 3.98 6.75
C PRO A 149 -4.71 5.26 7.23
N GLY A 150 -5.47 6.35 7.31
CA GLY A 150 -4.96 7.66 7.76
C GLY A 150 -4.78 7.80 9.27
N THR A 151 -5.04 6.75 10.04
CA THR A 151 -4.93 6.76 11.50
C THR A 151 -4.04 5.59 11.93
N PHE A 152 -3.07 5.85 12.80
CA PHE A 152 -2.21 4.79 13.33
C PHE A 152 -3.04 3.80 14.16
N ASN A 153 -2.99 2.54 13.78
CA ASN A 153 -3.65 1.41 14.43
C ASN A 153 -2.78 0.15 14.26
N ASP A 154 -3.26 -0.98 14.76
CA ASP A 154 -2.53 -2.26 14.69
C ASP A 154 -2.22 -2.70 13.25
N VAL A 155 -3.09 -2.37 12.27
CA VAL A 155 -2.87 -2.65 10.86
C VAL A 155 -1.68 -1.85 10.31
N VAL A 156 -1.60 -0.54 10.63
CA VAL A 156 -0.46 0.30 10.25
C VAL A 156 0.81 -0.18 10.94
N GLY A 157 0.73 -0.55 12.21
CA GLY A 157 1.83 -1.16 12.96
C GLY A 157 2.37 -2.40 12.24
N ALA A 158 1.49 -3.35 11.94
CA ALA A 158 1.84 -4.58 11.23
C ALA A 158 2.42 -4.31 9.84
N ALA A 159 1.83 -3.39 9.08
CA ALA A 159 2.33 -3.02 7.75
C ALA A 159 3.74 -2.42 7.82
N THR A 160 3.98 -1.53 8.78
CA THR A 160 5.32 -0.93 8.97
C THR A 160 6.35 -1.93 9.47
N GLU A 161 5.97 -2.93 10.27
CA GLU A 161 6.86 -3.99 10.73
C GLU A 161 7.31 -4.92 9.60
N LEU A 162 6.43 -5.22 8.63
CA LEU A 162 6.71 -6.09 7.49
C LEU A 162 7.47 -5.41 6.36
N ALA A 163 7.38 -4.09 6.26
CA ALA A 163 7.90 -3.37 5.12
C ALA A 163 9.44 -3.29 5.11
N ASP A 164 10.06 -3.47 3.95
CA ASP A 164 11.49 -3.16 3.71
C ASP A 164 11.71 -1.65 3.59
N ARG A 165 10.69 -0.91 3.15
CA ARG A 165 10.68 0.55 3.04
C ARG A 165 9.34 1.10 3.51
N VAL A 166 9.39 2.20 4.23
CA VAL A 166 8.19 2.93 4.67
C VAL A 166 8.17 4.29 3.96
N VAL A 167 7.22 4.46 3.06
CA VAL A 167 6.96 5.73 2.38
C VAL A 167 6.01 6.56 3.24
N VAL A 168 6.54 7.60 3.86
CA VAL A 168 5.78 8.52 4.71
C VAL A 168 5.29 9.69 3.86
N VAL A 169 3.98 9.75 3.62
CA VAL A 169 3.35 10.84 2.89
C VAL A 169 3.01 11.96 3.85
N THR A 170 3.44 13.18 3.54
CA THR A 170 3.18 14.39 4.34
C THR A 170 2.75 15.57 3.45
N SER A 171 2.28 16.64 4.06
CA SER A 171 1.94 17.91 3.41
C SER A 171 2.46 19.08 4.25
N THR A 172 2.39 20.30 3.72
CA THR A 172 2.91 21.51 4.36
C THR A 172 2.06 22.04 5.52
N ASP A 173 0.90 21.44 5.84
CA ASP A 173 0.09 21.89 6.96
C ASP A 173 0.63 21.44 8.32
N LEU A 174 0.48 22.29 9.33
CA LEU A 174 1.06 22.10 10.65
C LEU A 174 0.68 20.78 11.33
N THR A 175 -0.58 20.34 11.15
CA THR A 175 -1.05 19.09 11.76
C THR A 175 -0.43 17.88 11.08
N SER A 176 -0.23 17.94 9.77
CA SER A 176 0.47 16.92 9.01
C SER A 176 1.92 16.82 9.43
N LEU A 177 2.64 17.93 9.51
CA LEU A 177 4.05 17.97 9.94
C LEU A 177 4.24 17.44 11.35
N LYS A 178 3.42 17.89 12.31
CA LYS A 178 3.44 17.36 13.67
C LYS A 178 3.25 15.85 13.71
N ASN A 179 2.22 15.35 13.02
CA ASN A 179 1.90 13.92 13.03
C ASN A 179 2.97 13.09 12.30
N THR A 180 3.58 13.64 11.27
CA THR A 180 4.71 13.02 10.56
C THR A 180 5.94 12.92 11.44
N SER A 181 6.28 13.98 12.19
CA SER A 181 7.38 13.94 13.16
C SER A 181 7.18 12.84 14.20
N LEU A 182 5.99 12.74 14.79
CA LEU A 182 5.65 11.69 15.76
C LEU A 182 5.71 10.28 15.15
N LEU A 183 5.29 10.12 13.90
CA LEU A 183 5.37 8.85 13.21
C LEU A 183 6.82 8.43 12.95
N ILE A 184 7.67 9.34 12.49
CA ILE A 184 9.10 9.08 12.25
C ILE A 184 9.80 8.71 13.55
N GLU A 185 9.53 9.44 14.64
CA GLU A 185 10.04 9.11 15.98
C GLU A 185 9.61 7.70 16.40
N HIS A 186 8.32 7.38 16.23
CA HIS A 186 7.79 6.04 16.54
C HIS A 186 8.48 4.93 15.73
N LEU A 187 8.69 5.14 14.44
CA LEU A 187 9.40 4.18 13.57
C LEU A 187 10.85 3.98 14.05
N GLY A 188 11.54 5.06 14.45
CA GLY A 188 12.87 4.99 15.05
C GLY A 188 12.91 4.21 16.37
N LEU A 189 11.93 4.43 17.27
CA LEU A 189 11.79 3.68 18.52
C LEU A 189 11.53 2.18 18.29
N LYS A 190 10.92 1.82 17.16
CA LYS A 190 10.72 0.44 16.72
C LYS A 190 11.94 -0.15 16.01
N GLY A 191 13.06 0.55 15.97
CA GLY A 191 14.33 0.08 15.41
C GLY A 191 14.50 0.30 13.91
N ARG A 192 13.61 1.05 13.25
CA ARG A 192 13.79 1.41 11.85
C ARG A 192 14.92 2.39 11.66
N SER A 193 15.80 2.12 10.72
CA SER A 193 16.84 3.07 10.32
C SER A 193 16.23 4.20 9.47
N ALA A 194 16.85 5.40 9.54
CA ALA A 194 16.41 6.52 8.72
C ALA A 194 16.45 6.21 7.21
N SER A 195 17.37 5.35 6.77
CA SER A 195 17.49 4.93 5.36
C SER A 195 16.35 4.02 4.87
N GLU A 196 15.56 3.47 5.78
CA GLU A 196 14.38 2.65 5.45
C GLU A 196 13.10 3.49 5.37
N VAL A 197 13.15 4.75 5.82
CA VAL A 197 12.05 5.72 5.77
C VAL A 197 12.27 6.65 4.59
N VAL A 198 11.27 6.80 3.74
CA VAL A 198 11.26 7.66 2.55
C VAL A 198 10.16 8.69 2.73
N VAL A 199 10.51 9.96 2.88
CA VAL A 199 9.52 11.03 3.06
C VAL A 199 9.14 11.63 1.71
N THR A 200 7.84 11.61 1.41
CA THR A 200 7.25 12.25 0.23
C THR A 200 6.37 13.41 0.66
N LEU A 201 6.78 14.63 0.28
CA LEU A 201 6.03 15.86 0.51
C LEU A 201 5.07 16.11 -0.65
N ILE A 202 3.77 16.18 -0.37
CA ILE A 202 2.76 16.50 -1.37
C ILE A 202 2.28 17.95 -1.17
N HIS A 203 2.39 18.75 -2.21
CA HIS A 203 1.86 20.11 -2.25
C HIS A 203 0.38 20.08 -2.66
N GLY A 204 -0.53 20.12 -1.68
CA GLY A 204 -1.97 20.06 -1.91
C GLY A 204 -2.58 21.35 -2.50
N HIS A 205 -1.88 22.47 -2.41
CA HIS A 205 -2.30 23.80 -2.87
C HIS A 205 -1.10 24.64 -3.27
N ASP A 206 -1.31 25.50 -4.27
CA ASP A 206 -0.36 26.57 -4.62
C ASP A 206 -0.69 27.78 -3.73
N VAL A 207 -0.04 27.86 -2.58
CA VAL A 207 -0.26 28.96 -1.60
C VAL A 207 1.02 29.75 -1.43
N ALA A 208 0.92 31.05 -1.69
CA ALA A 208 2.01 31.98 -1.40
C ALA A 208 2.36 31.96 0.11
N GLY A 209 3.63 31.77 0.46
CA GLY A 209 4.07 31.68 1.85
C GLY A 209 3.94 30.30 2.49
N ALA A 210 3.67 29.25 1.69
CA ALA A 210 3.76 27.88 2.18
C ALA A 210 5.18 27.57 2.71
N PRO A 211 5.34 26.69 3.72
CA PRO A 211 6.63 26.26 4.21
C PRO A 211 7.50 25.71 3.08
N SER A 212 8.76 26.11 3.07
CA SER A 212 9.74 25.54 2.15
C SER A 212 10.08 24.09 2.51
N LYS A 213 10.73 23.37 1.60
CA LYS A 213 11.25 22.02 1.88
C LYS A 213 12.11 22.02 3.16
N ALA A 214 13.00 23.00 3.32
CA ALA A 214 13.87 23.11 4.49
C ALA A 214 13.09 23.33 5.80
N ASP A 215 11.99 24.10 5.76
CA ASP A 215 11.12 24.29 6.91
C ASP A 215 10.42 22.99 7.30
N VAL A 216 9.99 22.21 6.29
CA VAL A 216 9.38 20.88 6.50
C VAL A 216 10.40 19.92 7.11
N GLU A 217 11.59 19.80 6.53
CA GLU A 217 12.67 18.94 7.02
C GLU A 217 13.05 19.27 8.48
N TYR A 218 13.12 20.56 8.79
CA TYR A 218 13.35 21.01 10.15
C TYR A 218 12.22 20.58 11.09
N ALA A 219 10.98 20.77 10.69
CA ALA A 219 9.80 20.44 11.50
C ALA A 219 9.64 18.93 11.77
N ILE A 220 9.99 18.07 10.82
CA ILE A 220 9.88 16.62 10.95
C ILE A 220 11.17 15.94 11.42
N SER A 221 12.29 16.69 11.52
CA SER A 221 13.64 16.21 11.85
C SER A 221 14.11 15.05 10.96
N HIS A 222 13.73 15.09 9.66
CA HIS A 222 14.09 14.08 8.68
C HIS A 222 14.16 14.72 7.27
N PRO A 223 15.08 14.27 6.40
CA PRO A 223 15.10 14.73 5.01
C PRO A 223 13.78 14.44 4.29
N VAL A 224 13.41 15.31 3.36
CA VAL A 224 12.34 15.06 2.38
C VAL A 224 13.00 14.50 1.11
N ASP A 225 12.72 13.25 0.79
CA ASP A 225 13.33 12.55 -0.34
C ASP A 225 12.70 12.96 -1.66
N TYR A 226 11.37 13.10 -1.67
CA TYR A 226 10.61 13.45 -2.87
C TYR A 226 9.60 14.55 -2.61
N GLU A 227 9.41 15.41 -3.61
CA GLU A 227 8.36 16.43 -3.63
C GLU A 227 7.42 16.18 -4.81
N VAL A 228 6.12 16.13 -4.53
CA VAL A 228 5.07 16.10 -5.54
C VAL A 228 4.46 17.50 -5.64
N PRO A 229 4.69 18.23 -6.73
CA PRO A 229 4.18 19.59 -6.89
C PRO A 229 2.65 19.59 -7.01
N PHE A 230 2.04 20.74 -6.71
CA PHE A 230 0.63 20.93 -6.94
C PHE A 230 0.32 20.87 -8.45
N ASP A 231 -0.60 19.97 -8.84
CA ASP A 231 -1.15 19.92 -10.19
C ASP A 231 -2.70 19.90 -10.13
N ARG A 232 -3.30 20.87 -10.81
CA ARG A 232 -4.78 20.99 -10.91
C ARG A 232 -5.42 19.81 -11.65
N ASN A 233 -4.66 19.12 -12.52
CA ASN A 233 -5.17 18.00 -13.30
C ASN A 233 -5.32 16.72 -12.46
N VAL A 234 -4.53 16.55 -11.41
CA VAL A 234 -4.66 15.40 -10.48
C VAL A 234 -6.06 15.32 -9.89
N ARG A 235 -6.62 16.49 -9.49
CA ARG A 235 -8.02 16.55 -8.98
C ARG A 235 -9.06 16.21 -10.04
N LYS A 236 -8.81 16.51 -11.32
CA LYS A 236 -9.74 16.20 -12.42
C LYS A 236 -9.70 14.72 -12.78
N ALA A 237 -8.53 14.09 -12.67
CA ALA A 237 -8.37 12.68 -12.96
C ALA A 237 -8.98 11.75 -11.90
N SER A 238 -9.27 12.28 -10.69
CA SER A 238 -9.90 11.54 -9.60
C SER A 238 -11.41 11.77 -9.47
N GLN A 239 -12.05 12.46 -10.44
CA GLN A 239 -13.48 12.68 -10.54
C GLN A 239 -14.11 11.84 -11.66
#